data_b3034c4947fedf7be7c5125116df4d3e
#
_entry.id   b3034c4947fedf7be7c5125116df4d3e
#
_cell.length_a   1.000
_cell.length_b   1.000
_cell.length_c   1.000
_cell.angle_alpha   90.00
_cell.angle_beta   90.00
_cell.angle_gamma   90.00
#
_symmetry.space_group_name_H-M   'P 1'
#
loop_
_entity.id
_entity.type
_entity.pdbx_description
1 polymer ?
#
loop_
_entity_poly.entity_id
_entity_poly.type
_entity_poly.pdbx_seq_one_letter_code
_entity_poly.pdbx_strand_id
1 'polypeptide(L)'
;MVQGTFWMTFGSIFSRLIGALYIIPWNALMGSTDAANTANALYSIGYTPYQLFLSIGIAGFPAAMSKQVAQYNAKNQYRTGIDIFKKSMFFMILTGAVSAALMYGLAPMIAENSPAASPEDGALVIRALAPALLLVPGMSLMRGFFQG
;
A
#
# COMPACT_ATOMS: atom_id res chain seq x y z
N MET A 1 2.12 -27.55 3.72
CA MET A 1 2.72 -26.23 4.03
C MET A 1 3.75 -25.79 2.97
N VAL A 2 4.69 -26.63 2.53
CA VAL A 2 5.76 -26.24 1.57
C VAL A 2 5.21 -25.76 0.20
N GLN A 3 4.19 -26.41 -0.33
CA GLN A 3 3.60 -26.03 -1.63
C GLN A 3 2.98 -24.63 -1.63
N GLY A 4 2.27 -24.23 -0.58
CA GLY A 4 1.68 -22.89 -0.49
C GLY A 4 2.73 -21.78 -0.45
N THR A 5 3.79 -21.98 0.33
CA THR A 5 4.91 -21.03 0.42
C THR A 5 5.64 -20.91 -0.93
N PHE A 6 5.83 -22.02 -1.64
CA PHE A 6 6.45 -22.03 -2.96
C PHE A 6 5.65 -21.17 -3.97
N TRP A 7 4.33 -21.36 -4.07
CA TRP A 7 3.48 -20.60 -4.98
C TRP A 7 3.41 -19.11 -4.62
N MET A 8 3.40 -18.78 -3.32
CA MET A 8 3.44 -17.37 -2.88
C MET A 8 4.76 -16.70 -3.25
N THR A 9 5.88 -17.38 -3.03
CA THR A 9 7.21 -16.85 -3.38
C THR A 9 7.35 -16.69 -4.89
N PHE A 10 6.94 -17.70 -5.65
CA PHE A 10 6.95 -17.64 -7.12
C PHE A 10 6.09 -16.50 -7.65
N GLY A 11 4.84 -16.35 -7.16
CA GLY A 11 3.96 -15.25 -7.53
C GLY A 11 4.55 -13.87 -7.18
N SER A 12 5.22 -13.74 -6.05
CA SER A 12 5.89 -12.49 -5.65
C SER A 12 7.06 -12.14 -6.56
N ILE A 13 7.88 -13.10 -6.93
CA ILE A 13 9.01 -12.91 -7.85
C ILE A 13 8.49 -12.53 -9.25
N PHE A 14 7.48 -13.27 -9.74
CA PHE A 14 6.89 -13.02 -11.05
C PHE A 14 6.25 -11.64 -11.15
N SER A 15 5.53 -11.21 -10.11
CA SER A 15 4.95 -9.86 -10.03
C SER A 15 6.01 -8.76 -10.08
N ARG A 16 7.15 -8.94 -9.41
CA ARG A 16 8.27 -7.99 -9.45
C ARG A 16 8.95 -7.94 -10.82
N LEU A 17 9.09 -9.08 -11.49
CA LEU A 17 9.63 -9.14 -12.86
C LEU A 17 8.72 -8.41 -13.84
N ILE A 18 7.40 -8.61 -13.76
CA ILE A 18 6.43 -7.89 -14.60
C ILE A 18 6.51 -6.38 -14.31
N GLY A 19 6.61 -5.96 -13.05
CA GLY A 19 6.80 -4.56 -12.68
C GLY A 19 8.07 -3.94 -13.26
N ALA A 20 9.18 -4.68 -13.26
CA ALA A 20 10.42 -4.24 -13.88
C ALA A 20 10.32 -4.14 -15.41
N LEU A 21 9.68 -5.10 -16.04
CA LEU A 21 9.43 -5.10 -17.49
C LEU A 21 8.47 -3.99 -17.94
N TYR A 22 7.54 -3.59 -17.07
CA TYR A 22 6.59 -2.51 -17.36
C TYR A 22 7.26 -1.13 -17.50
N ILE A 23 8.35 -0.88 -16.80
CA ILE A 23 9.07 0.40 -16.86
C ILE A 23 9.60 0.70 -18.26
N ILE A 24 10.00 -0.33 -19.03
CA ILE A 24 10.58 -0.16 -20.38
C ILE A 24 9.52 0.42 -21.35
N PRO A 25 8.34 -0.21 -21.57
CA PRO A 25 7.31 0.34 -22.45
C PRO A 25 6.71 1.64 -21.90
N TRP A 26 6.64 1.81 -20.58
CA TRP A 26 6.19 3.05 -19.95
C TRP A 26 7.04 4.25 -20.39
N ASN A 27 8.36 4.16 -20.27
CA ASN A 27 9.27 5.22 -20.70
C ASN A 27 9.24 5.43 -22.22
N ALA A 28 9.04 4.37 -23.01
CA ALA A 28 8.93 4.47 -24.46
C ALA A 28 7.64 5.19 -24.93
N LEU A 29 6.54 4.98 -24.23
CA LEU A 29 5.24 5.62 -24.52
C LEU A 29 5.20 7.10 -24.13
N MET A 30 6.00 7.54 -23.17
CA MET A 30 6.11 8.95 -22.76
C MET A 30 6.77 9.86 -23.80
N GLY A 31 7.38 9.30 -24.86
CA GLY A 31 7.78 9.97 -26.11
C GLY A 31 9.03 10.83 -26.02
N SER A 32 9.15 11.77 -25.10
CA SER A 32 10.34 12.60 -24.89
C SER A 32 11.01 12.29 -23.55
N THR A 33 12.33 12.36 -23.49
CA THR A 33 13.09 12.14 -22.26
C THR A 33 12.66 13.10 -21.14
N ASP A 34 12.34 14.34 -21.49
CA ASP A 34 11.93 15.38 -20.54
C ASP A 34 10.52 15.11 -19.98
N ALA A 35 9.57 14.69 -20.83
CA ALA A 35 8.24 14.31 -20.38
C ALA A 35 8.27 13.07 -19.48
N ALA A 36 9.07 12.06 -19.82
CA ALA A 36 9.28 10.88 -19.01
C ALA A 36 9.92 11.20 -17.65
N ASN A 37 10.90 12.07 -17.62
CA ASN A 37 11.56 12.52 -16.39
C ASN A 37 10.58 13.28 -15.48
N THR A 38 9.78 14.18 -16.04
CA THR A 38 8.75 14.93 -15.28
C THR A 38 7.69 13.99 -14.71
N ALA A 39 7.19 13.05 -15.49
CA ALA A 39 6.20 12.07 -15.02
C ALA A 39 6.76 11.17 -13.91
N ASN A 40 8.01 10.70 -14.04
CA ASN A 40 8.67 9.90 -13.01
C ASN A 40 8.95 10.71 -11.74
N ALA A 41 9.29 11.99 -11.87
CA ALA A 41 9.47 12.90 -10.75
C ALA A 41 8.15 13.11 -9.99
N LEU A 42 7.06 13.41 -10.69
CA LEU A 42 5.71 13.54 -10.12
C LEU A 42 5.26 12.26 -9.41
N TYR A 43 5.48 11.10 -10.03
CA TYR A 43 5.19 9.82 -9.41
C TYR A 43 5.96 9.64 -8.10
N SER A 44 7.25 9.94 -8.08
CA SER A 44 8.11 9.81 -6.89
C SER A 44 7.68 10.74 -5.76
N ILE A 45 7.27 11.98 -6.08
CA ILE A 45 6.76 12.98 -5.11
C ILE A 45 5.49 12.46 -4.42
N GLY A 46 4.58 11.83 -5.16
CA GLY A 46 3.36 11.26 -4.57
C GLY A 46 3.61 9.94 -3.85
N TYR A 47 4.46 9.08 -4.42
CA TYR A 47 4.68 7.73 -3.91
C TYR A 47 5.50 7.67 -2.62
N THR A 48 6.47 8.57 -2.44
CA THR A 48 7.31 8.61 -1.23
C THR A 48 6.51 8.85 0.05
N PRO A 49 5.71 9.93 0.18
CA PRO A 49 4.87 10.12 1.35
C PRO A 49 3.80 9.04 1.48
N TYR A 50 3.22 8.57 0.38
CA TYR A 50 2.28 7.46 0.39
C TYR A 50 2.87 6.21 1.04
N GLN A 51 4.08 5.80 0.65
CA GLN A 51 4.78 4.65 1.23
C GLN A 51 5.07 4.82 2.73
N LEU A 52 5.42 6.03 3.15
CA LEU A 52 5.66 6.33 4.55
C LEU A 52 4.37 6.15 5.38
N PHE A 53 3.28 6.78 5.00
CA PHE A 53 2.00 6.65 5.67
C PHE A 53 1.46 5.21 5.63
N LEU A 54 1.64 4.52 4.50
CA LEU A 54 1.24 3.14 4.33
C LEU A 54 2.02 2.20 5.27
N SER A 55 3.33 2.38 5.40
CA SER A 55 4.17 1.56 6.27
C SER A 55 3.78 1.67 7.73
N ILE A 56 3.42 2.87 8.19
CA ILE A 56 2.90 3.11 9.53
C ILE A 56 1.54 2.40 9.71
N GLY A 57 0.65 2.52 8.72
CA GLY A 57 -0.71 1.96 8.79
C GLY A 57 -0.76 0.43 8.73
N ILE A 58 0.20 -0.22 8.07
CA ILE A 58 0.19 -1.69 7.86
C ILE A 58 1.13 -2.42 8.83
N ALA A 59 2.05 -1.72 9.51
CA ALA A 59 3.14 -2.32 10.28
C ALA A 59 2.71 -3.50 11.16
N GLY A 60 3.06 -4.73 10.74
CA GLY A 60 2.86 -5.94 11.53
C GLY A 60 1.43 -6.50 11.59
N PHE A 61 0.40 -5.75 11.22
CA PHE A 61 -1.00 -6.19 11.33
C PHE A 61 -1.34 -7.47 10.55
N PRO A 62 -0.95 -7.62 9.27
CA PRO A 62 -1.25 -8.86 8.52
C PRO A 62 -0.63 -10.10 9.15
N ALA A 63 0.62 -10.01 9.61
CA ALA A 63 1.31 -11.11 10.27
C ALA A 63 0.71 -11.46 11.63
N ALA A 64 0.34 -10.44 12.42
CA ALA A 64 -0.35 -10.64 13.69
C ALA A 64 -1.73 -11.28 13.49
N MET A 65 -2.48 -10.85 12.47
CA MET A 65 -3.79 -11.41 12.13
C MET A 65 -3.66 -12.88 11.72
N SER A 66 -2.74 -13.21 10.80
CA SER A 66 -2.51 -14.58 10.36
C SER A 66 -2.18 -15.50 11.55
N LYS A 67 -1.30 -15.07 12.46
CA LYS A 67 -0.96 -15.82 13.67
C LYS A 67 -2.17 -16.04 14.59
N GLN A 68 -2.97 -15.00 14.84
CA GLN A 68 -4.14 -15.09 15.70
C GLN A 68 -5.21 -16.01 15.10
N VAL A 69 -5.51 -15.86 13.81
CA VAL A 69 -6.47 -16.72 13.12
C VAL A 69 -6.05 -18.18 13.18
N ALA A 70 -4.78 -18.48 12.90
CA ALA A 70 -4.24 -19.84 13.01
C ALA A 70 -4.39 -20.41 14.44
N GLN A 71 -4.14 -19.60 15.47
CA GLN A 71 -4.29 -20.04 16.87
C GLN A 71 -5.74 -20.34 17.25
N TYR A 72 -6.69 -19.51 16.83
CA TYR A 72 -8.13 -19.72 17.13
C TYR A 72 -8.71 -20.87 16.31
N ASN A 73 -8.29 -21.04 15.06
CA ASN A 73 -8.66 -22.17 14.23
C ASN A 73 -8.19 -23.51 14.83
N ALA A 74 -6.95 -23.55 15.35
CA ALA A 74 -6.42 -24.72 16.03
C ALA A 74 -7.20 -25.10 17.32
N LYS A 75 -7.88 -24.14 17.94
CA LYS A 75 -8.75 -24.32 19.11
C LYS A 75 -10.22 -24.54 18.77
N ASN A 76 -10.59 -24.63 17.49
CA ASN A 76 -11.96 -24.69 16.99
C ASN A 76 -12.83 -23.47 17.39
N GLN A 77 -12.21 -22.32 17.68
CA GLN A 77 -12.87 -21.09 18.11
C GLN A 77 -13.04 -20.11 16.92
N TYR A 78 -13.67 -20.54 15.85
CA TYR A 78 -13.83 -19.78 14.61
C TYR A 78 -14.55 -18.43 14.80
N ARG A 79 -15.55 -18.37 15.68
CA ARG A 79 -16.29 -17.13 15.98
C ARG A 79 -15.38 -16.05 16.56
N THR A 80 -14.51 -16.43 17.48
CA THR A 80 -13.54 -15.51 18.09
C THR A 80 -12.56 -14.98 17.04
N GLY A 81 -12.10 -15.81 16.10
CA GLY A 81 -11.25 -15.39 14.98
C GLY A 81 -11.94 -14.33 14.09
N ILE A 82 -13.24 -14.51 13.79
CA ILE A 82 -14.03 -13.57 13.00
C ILE A 82 -14.24 -12.25 13.76
N ASP A 83 -14.50 -12.31 15.07
CA ASP A 83 -14.73 -11.10 15.88
C ASP A 83 -13.45 -10.25 15.99
N ILE A 84 -12.29 -10.90 16.11
CA ILE A 84 -10.99 -10.23 16.10
C ILE A 84 -10.75 -9.58 14.73
N PHE A 85 -11.05 -10.29 13.65
CA PHE A 85 -10.94 -9.74 12.30
C PHE A 85 -11.79 -8.48 12.12
N LYS A 86 -13.06 -8.51 12.53
CA LYS A 86 -13.97 -7.35 12.45
C LYS A 86 -13.45 -6.15 13.23
N LYS A 87 -12.98 -6.36 14.46
CA LYS A 87 -12.40 -5.30 15.30
C LYS A 87 -11.13 -4.74 14.68
N SER A 88 -10.25 -5.60 14.21
CA SER A 88 -9.01 -5.18 13.54
C SER A 88 -9.30 -4.42 12.24
N MET A 89 -10.31 -4.83 11.46
CA MET A 89 -10.75 -4.13 10.26
C MET A 89 -11.20 -2.70 10.58
N PHE A 90 -11.99 -2.53 11.64
CA PHE A 90 -12.41 -1.20 12.09
C PHE A 90 -11.21 -0.30 12.44
N PHE A 91 -10.24 -0.82 13.19
CA PHE A 91 -9.01 -0.08 13.50
C PHE A 91 -8.19 0.25 12.26
N MET A 92 -8.07 -0.68 11.32
CA MET A 92 -7.33 -0.45 10.07
C MET A 92 -7.99 0.60 9.18
N ILE A 93 -9.31 0.62 9.09
CA ILE A 93 -10.05 1.67 8.37
C ILE A 93 -9.85 3.02 9.06
N LEU A 94 -9.92 3.07 10.38
CA LEU A 94 -9.73 4.30 11.16
C LEU A 94 -8.30 4.86 10.98
N THR A 95 -7.28 4.03 11.14
CA THR A 95 -5.88 4.44 10.93
C THR A 95 -5.61 4.83 9.49
N GLY A 96 -6.18 4.11 8.52
CA GLY A 96 -6.13 4.44 7.09
C GLY A 96 -6.79 5.79 6.79
N ALA A 97 -7.95 6.08 7.40
CA ALA A 97 -8.64 7.36 7.24
C ALA A 97 -7.84 8.53 7.83
N VAL A 98 -7.25 8.35 9.01
CA VAL A 98 -6.38 9.37 9.64
C VAL A 98 -5.15 9.60 8.76
N SER A 99 -4.49 8.55 8.29
CA SER A 99 -3.32 8.65 7.40
C SER A 99 -3.67 9.34 6.07
N ALA A 100 -4.82 9.00 5.48
CA ALA A 100 -5.29 9.63 4.25
C ALA A 100 -5.60 11.12 4.46
N ALA A 101 -6.25 11.48 5.56
CA ALA A 101 -6.56 12.87 5.90
C ALA A 101 -5.29 13.69 6.14
N LEU A 102 -4.31 13.13 6.87
CA LEU A 102 -3.01 13.76 7.10
C LEU A 102 -2.25 13.96 5.78
N MET A 103 -2.17 12.92 4.95
CA MET A 103 -1.50 13.00 3.66
C MET A 103 -2.17 14.04 2.75
N TYR A 104 -3.50 14.09 2.72
CA TYR A 104 -4.26 15.06 1.94
C TYR A 104 -4.04 16.50 2.40
N GLY A 105 -4.05 16.73 3.72
CA GLY A 105 -3.84 18.04 4.33
C GLY A 105 -2.40 18.55 4.21
N LEU A 106 -1.41 17.66 4.32
CA LEU A 106 0.01 17.98 4.21
C LEU A 106 0.50 18.04 2.76
N ALA A 107 -0.32 17.67 1.78
CA ALA A 107 0.04 17.62 0.37
C ALA A 107 0.72 18.90 -0.15
N PRO A 108 0.20 20.13 0.08
CA PRO A 108 0.85 21.33 -0.41
C PRO A 108 2.24 21.55 0.23
N MET A 109 2.36 21.33 1.55
CA MET A 109 3.62 21.49 2.28
C MET A 109 4.70 20.50 1.79
N ILE A 110 4.30 19.27 1.48
CA ILE A 110 5.23 18.24 0.95
C ILE A 110 5.65 18.60 -0.49
N ALA A 111 4.71 19.07 -1.30
CA ALA A 111 4.97 19.45 -2.69
C ALA A 111 5.89 20.67 -2.81
N GLU A 112 5.72 21.71 -1.97
CA GLU A 112 6.58 22.89 -1.93
C GLU A 112 8.05 22.56 -1.62
N ASN A 113 8.30 21.54 -0.80
CA ASN A 113 9.65 21.09 -0.46
C ASN A 113 10.27 20.14 -1.49
N SER A 114 9.58 19.86 -2.60
CA SER A 114 10.04 18.92 -3.64
C SER A 114 10.49 19.68 -4.88
N PRO A 115 11.79 19.74 -5.20
CA PRO A 115 12.32 20.56 -6.30
C PRO A 115 12.05 20.00 -7.70
N ALA A 116 11.46 18.82 -7.82
CA ALA A 116 11.38 18.05 -9.06
C ALA A 116 10.13 18.32 -9.92
N ALA A 117 9.16 19.09 -9.43
CA ALA A 117 7.94 19.43 -10.19
C ALA A 117 7.29 20.71 -9.65
N SER A 118 6.30 21.25 -10.37
CA SER A 118 5.53 22.38 -9.87
C SER A 118 4.80 21.99 -8.57
N PRO A 119 4.73 22.89 -7.55
CA PRO A 119 4.08 22.59 -6.28
C PRO A 119 2.60 22.21 -6.43
N GLU A 120 1.91 22.77 -7.42
CA GLU A 120 0.50 22.49 -7.71
C GLU A 120 0.31 21.05 -8.20
N ASP A 121 1.12 20.62 -9.19
CA ASP A 121 1.04 19.27 -9.74
C ASP A 121 1.48 18.21 -8.70
N GLY A 122 2.52 18.50 -7.92
CA GLY A 122 2.95 17.66 -6.82
C GLY A 122 1.86 17.45 -5.78
N ALA A 123 1.20 18.53 -5.34
CA ALA A 123 0.11 18.45 -4.38
C ALA A 123 -1.10 17.68 -4.93
N LEU A 124 -1.41 17.81 -6.22
CA LEU A 124 -2.49 17.10 -6.88
C LEU A 124 -2.22 15.58 -6.88
N VAL A 125 -1.00 15.16 -7.23
CA VAL A 125 -0.62 13.74 -7.24
C VAL A 125 -0.68 13.14 -5.83
N ILE A 126 -0.19 13.85 -4.80
CA ILE A 126 -0.26 13.41 -3.41
C ILE A 126 -1.71 13.23 -2.98
N ARG A 127 -2.59 14.20 -3.29
CA ARG A 127 -4.02 14.13 -2.97
C ARG A 127 -4.73 13.01 -3.72
N ALA A 128 -4.36 12.73 -4.95
CA ALA A 128 -4.93 11.63 -5.74
C ALA A 128 -4.58 10.25 -5.17
N LEU A 129 -3.41 10.10 -4.53
CA LEU A 129 -2.98 8.87 -3.89
C LEU A 129 -3.55 8.68 -2.46
N ALA A 130 -3.96 9.75 -1.78
CA ALA A 130 -4.45 9.68 -0.41
C ALA A 130 -5.62 8.68 -0.20
N PRO A 131 -6.64 8.56 -1.09
CA PRO A 131 -7.71 7.59 -0.93
C PRO A 131 -7.24 6.13 -0.92
N ALA A 132 -6.11 5.80 -1.54
CA ALA A 132 -5.56 4.46 -1.54
C ALA A 132 -5.15 4.00 -0.12
N LEU A 133 -4.78 4.94 0.77
CA LEU A 133 -4.48 4.64 2.17
C LEU A 133 -5.69 4.15 2.98
N LEU A 134 -6.91 4.40 2.51
CA LEU A 134 -8.13 3.85 3.08
C LEU A 134 -8.31 2.36 2.74
N LEU A 135 -8.00 1.99 1.50
CA LEU A 135 -8.30 0.66 0.96
C LEU A 135 -7.19 -0.35 1.22
N VAL A 136 -5.94 0.05 1.03
CA VAL A 136 -4.79 -0.88 1.06
C VAL A 136 -4.57 -1.53 2.43
N PRO A 137 -4.70 -0.84 3.58
CA PRO A 137 -4.60 -1.49 4.88
C PRO A 137 -5.66 -2.57 5.08
N GLY A 138 -6.92 -2.31 4.69
CA GLY A 138 -8.01 -3.28 4.75
C GLY A 138 -7.73 -4.53 3.90
N MET A 139 -7.23 -4.35 2.66
CA MET A 139 -6.84 -5.46 1.79
C MET A 139 -5.69 -6.28 2.40
N SER A 140 -4.73 -5.62 3.03
CA SER A 140 -3.60 -6.28 3.69
C SER A 140 -4.05 -7.11 4.89
N LEU A 141 -5.02 -6.62 5.67
CA LEU A 141 -5.61 -7.36 6.78
C LEU A 141 -6.38 -8.59 6.29
N MET A 142 -7.17 -8.46 5.22
CA MET A 142 -7.87 -9.59 4.58
C MET A 142 -6.87 -10.66 4.15
N ARG A 143 -5.76 -10.26 3.51
CA ARG A 143 -4.69 -11.19 3.15
C ARG A 143 -4.16 -11.94 4.38
N GLY A 144 -3.88 -11.25 5.49
CA GLY A 144 -3.45 -11.86 6.74
C GLY A 144 -4.48 -12.86 7.31
N PHE A 145 -5.77 -12.54 7.23
CA PHE A 145 -6.85 -13.42 7.66
C PHE A 145 -6.91 -14.71 6.86
N PHE A 146 -6.81 -14.64 5.53
CA PHE A 146 -6.84 -15.83 4.66
C PHE A 146 -5.54 -16.65 4.67
N GLN A 147 -4.46 -16.11 5.20
CA GLN A 147 -3.18 -16.81 5.37
C GLN A 147 -3.08 -17.58 6.69
N GLY A 148 -3.94 -17.32 7.67
CA GLY A 148 -4.02 -18.01 8.97
C GLY A 148 -5.07 -19.11 9.00
#